data_a697295218f2dfd79f60e07d1996090a
#
_entry.id   a697295218f2dfd79f60e07d1996090a
#
_cell.length_a   1.000
_cell.length_b   1.000
_cell.length_c   1.000
_cell.angle_alpha   90.00
_cell.angle_beta   90.00
_cell.angle_gamma   90.00
#
_symmetry.space_group_name_H-M   'P 1'
#
loop_
_entity.id
_entity.type
_entity.pdbx_description
1 polymer ?
#
loop_
_entity_poly.entity_id
_entity_poly.type
_entity_poly.pdbx_seq_one_letter_code
_entity_poly.pdbx_strand_id
1 'polypeptide(L)'
;MYDVFAWANSSLMRGQTLFIIITLVLFIYVLFSRIMRYEGVVRSRMLVVVSLAIFIMFFYITFDQAPSSLIIIARDHVDRSLTGNGLFIFNIINSLIVVVPLIIIFYVLIRLAIATWKHIPITNMILLLCFSLIWVVVVYMLKSEFAKTESEISVSWFSVLNPFFVITLASSVSKIWESKFNPPAAYKYGFGLFFVAIGYIAIWLGATGLGEGAKISVIFLILTYLFHTLGELFISPVGLSYVSKLVPARMLDYEIGRASCRERV
;
A
#
# COMPACT_ATOMS: atom_id res chain seq x y z
N MET A 1 -15.99 34.84 -20.30
CA MET A 1 -16.07 34.27 -18.94
C MET A 1 -15.11 33.08 -18.73
N TYR A 2 -14.91 32.22 -19.72
CA TYR A 2 -13.95 31.10 -19.68
C TYR A 2 -12.48 31.55 -19.48
N ASP A 3 -12.04 32.63 -20.10
CA ASP A 3 -10.66 33.10 -20.04
C ASP A 3 -10.23 33.63 -18.67
N VAL A 4 -11.17 34.22 -17.91
CA VAL A 4 -10.89 34.73 -16.55
C VAL A 4 -10.66 33.60 -15.57
N PHE A 5 -11.43 32.51 -15.67
CA PHE A 5 -11.25 31.31 -14.84
C PHE A 5 -9.96 30.55 -15.18
N ALA A 6 -9.60 30.46 -16.45
CA ALA A 6 -8.35 29.86 -16.89
C ALA A 6 -7.13 30.66 -16.39
N TRP A 7 -7.19 32.00 -16.43
CA TRP A 7 -6.12 32.87 -15.90
C TRP A 7 -6.02 32.78 -14.37
N ALA A 8 -7.13 32.82 -13.65
CA ALA A 8 -7.18 32.69 -12.20
C ALA A 8 -6.61 31.33 -11.74
N ASN A 9 -6.99 30.25 -12.42
CA ASN A 9 -6.48 28.91 -12.14
C ASN A 9 -4.98 28.80 -12.44
N SER A 10 -4.48 29.38 -13.52
CA SER A 10 -3.05 29.39 -13.88
C SER A 10 -2.20 30.22 -12.90
N SER A 11 -2.72 31.32 -12.36
CA SER A 11 -2.03 32.14 -11.36
C SER A 11 -1.99 31.45 -9.99
N LEU A 12 -3.08 30.79 -9.60
CA LEU A 12 -3.15 29.98 -8.36
C LEU A 12 -2.20 28.80 -8.41
N MET A 13 -2.14 28.09 -9.53
CA MET A 13 -1.21 26.98 -9.77
C MET A 13 0.26 27.45 -9.72
N ARG A 14 0.58 28.62 -10.28
CA ARG A 14 1.93 29.20 -10.16
C ARG A 14 2.28 29.56 -8.72
N GLY A 15 1.36 30.12 -7.97
CA GLY A 15 1.55 30.42 -6.54
C GLY A 15 1.82 29.18 -5.71
N GLN A 16 1.05 28.11 -5.92
CA GLN A 16 1.26 26.80 -5.26
C GLN A 16 2.62 26.20 -5.62
N THR A 17 2.99 26.22 -6.88
CA THR A 17 4.28 25.70 -7.36
C THR A 17 5.45 26.46 -6.74
N LEU A 18 5.40 27.78 -6.69
CA LEU A 18 6.41 28.62 -6.05
C LEU A 18 6.52 28.31 -4.55
N PHE A 19 5.39 28.17 -3.86
CA PHE A 19 5.38 27.82 -2.44
C PHE A 19 6.02 26.45 -2.17
N ILE A 20 5.71 25.45 -3.00
CA ILE A 20 6.31 24.11 -2.91
C ILE A 20 7.82 24.20 -3.14
N ILE A 21 8.27 24.91 -4.16
CA ILE A 21 9.70 25.06 -4.47
C ILE A 21 10.44 25.75 -3.31
N ILE A 22 9.90 26.85 -2.79
CA ILE A 22 10.49 27.59 -1.67
C ILE A 22 10.58 26.68 -0.43
N THR A 23 9.50 25.97 -0.11
CA THR A 23 9.46 25.03 1.03
C THR A 23 10.50 23.92 0.87
N LEU A 24 10.63 23.36 -0.33
CA LEU A 24 11.59 22.31 -0.62
C LEU A 24 13.04 22.81 -0.48
N VAL A 25 13.34 23.97 -1.04
CA VAL A 25 14.67 24.60 -0.96
C VAL A 25 15.03 24.89 0.51
N LEU A 26 14.08 25.46 1.26
CA LEU A 26 14.25 25.77 2.67
C LEU A 26 14.46 24.50 3.50
N PHE A 27 13.72 23.45 3.23
CA PHE A 27 13.88 22.14 3.86
C PHE A 27 15.28 21.55 3.59
N ILE A 28 15.70 21.53 2.34
CA ILE A 28 17.03 21.04 1.93
C ILE A 28 18.13 21.85 2.60
N TYR A 29 18.00 23.19 2.64
CA TYR A 29 18.97 24.07 3.29
C TYR A 29 19.08 23.80 4.80
N VAL A 30 17.96 23.68 5.51
CA VAL A 30 17.94 23.40 6.94
C VAL A 30 18.51 22.00 7.23
N LEU A 31 18.14 20.99 6.44
CA LEU A 31 18.66 19.63 6.57
C LEU A 31 20.18 19.61 6.40
N PHE A 32 20.69 20.20 5.31
CA PHE A 32 22.12 20.25 5.01
C PHE A 32 22.90 21.05 6.06
N SER A 33 22.41 22.21 6.47
CA SER A 33 23.00 23.05 7.51
C SER A 33 23.09 22.32 8.86
N ARG A 34 22.08 21.53 9.21
CA ARG A 34 22.08 20.70 10.41
C ARG A 34 23.11 19.59 10.34
N ILE A 35 23.20 18.87 9.22
CA ILE A 35 24.15 17.76 9.04
C ILE A 35 25.58 18.24 9.08
N MET A 36 25.85 19.40 8.50
CA MET A 36 27.20 20.00 8.47
C MET A 36 27.72 20.43 9.85
N ARG A 37 26.83 20.61 10.85
CA ARG A 37 27.22 20.91 12.22
C ARG A 37 27.74 19.69 13.00
N TYR A 38 27.50 18.47 12.50
CA TYR A 38 28.03 17.27 13.11
C TYR A 38 29.45 16.98 12.60
N GLU A 39 30.29 16.39 13.44
CA GLU A 39 31.66 16.07 13.10
C GLU A 39 31.87 14.54 12.98
N GLY A 40 32.88 14.16 12.21
CA GLY A 40 33.38 12.80 12.08
C GLY A 40 32.32 11.74 11.71
N VAL A 41 32.26 10.68 12.51
CA VAL A 41 31.42 9.48 12.25
C VAL A 41 29.91 9.81 12.24
N VAL A 42 29.48 10.75 13.10
CA VAL A 42 28.07 11.13 13.17
C VAL A 42 27.59 11.77 11.87
N ARG A 43 28.41 12.66 11.30
CA ARG A 43 28.13 13.30 9.99
C ARG A 43 28.00 12.26 8.89
N SER A 44 28.93 11.30 8.83
CA SER A 44 28.88 10.22 7.83
C SER A 44 27.61 9.37 7.98
N ARG A 45 27.21 9.02 9.19
CA ARG A 45 25.96 8.28 9.45
C ARG A 45 24.72 9.07 9.01
N MET A 46 24.67 10.38 9.31
CA MET A 46 23.55 11.24 8.90
C MET A 46 23.48 11.38 7.38
N LEU A 47 24.59 11.45 6.66
CA LEU A 47 24.61 11.45 5.20
C LEU A 47 24.05 10.14 4.62
N VAL A 48 24.38 8.99 5.22
CA VAL A 48 23.79 7.71 4.82
C VAL A 48 22.28 7.69 5.03
N VAL A 49 21.79 8.22 6.17
CA VAL A 49 20.35 8.31 6.44
C VAL A 49 19.63 9.16 5.38
N VAL A 50 20.20 10.32 5.02
CA VAL A 50 19.63 11.19 3.98
C VAL A 50 19.64 10.49 2.61
N SER A 51 20.73 9.81 2.28
CA SER A 51 20.81 9.04 1.03
C SER A 51 19.71 7.97 0.96
N LEU A 52 19.52 7.22 2.05
CA LEU A 52 18.44 6.24 2.16
C LEU A 52 17.06 6.87 2.07
N ALA A 53 16.84 8.03 2.71
CA ALA A 53 15.58 8.75 2.64
C ALA A 53 15.23 9.17 1.20
N ILE A 54 16.22 9.56 0.39
CA ILE A 54 16.02 9.85 -1.03
C ILE A 54 15.55 8.59 -1.79
N PHE A 55 16.19 7.43 -1.58
CA PHE A 55 15.76 6.18 -2.21
C PHE A 55 14.36 5.76 -1.76
N ILE A 56 14.03 5.91 -0.48
CA ILE A 56 12.70 5.65 0.07
C ILE A 56 11.67 6.57 -0.59
N MET A 57 11.98 7.84 -0.75
CA MET A 57 11.10 8.82 -1.41
C MET A 57 10.81 8.41 -2.85
N PHE A 58 11.82 8.02 -3.63
CA PHE A 58 11.62 7.51 -4.99
C PHE A 58 10.76 6.24 -5.02
N PHE A 59 10.97 5.34 -4.05
CA PHE A 59 10.14 4.16 -3.93
C PHE A 59 8.66 4.53 -3.70
N TYR A 60 8.37 5.38 -2.71
CA TYR A 60 6.99 5.75 -2.40
C TYR A 60 6.32 6.57 -3.51
N ILE A 61 7.05 7.48 -4.17
CA ILE A 61 6.52 8.20 -5.35
C ILE A 61 6.01 7.21 -6.41
N THR A 62 6.75 6.13 -6.61
CA THR A 62 6.40 5.10 -7.59
C THR A 62 5.32 4.15 -7.06
N PHE A 63 5.43 3.74 -5.82
CA PHE A 63 4.50 2.82 -5.17
C PHE A 63 3.09 3.43 -5.00
N ASP A 64 3.00 4.70 -4.62
CA ASP A 64 1.74 5.43 -4.44
C ASP A 64 1.01 5.74 -5.76
N GLN A 65 1.58 5.34 -6.90
CA GLN A 65 0.84 5.29 -8.17
C GLN A 65 -0.19 4.16 -8.20
N ALA A 66 -0.07 3.15 -7.32
CA ALA A 66 -1.00 2.02 -7.26
C ALA A 66 -2.45 2.46 -7.01
N PRO A 67 -2.78 3.30 -6.00
CA PRO A 67 -4.14 3.78 -5.76
C PRO A 67 -4.57 4.92 -6.70
N SER A 68 -3.73 5.40 -7.60
CA SER A 68 -4.02 6.53 -8.49
C SER A 68 -3.92 6.12 -9.97
N SER A 69 -2.74 6.18 -10.54
CA SER A 69 -2.52 5.94 -11.98
C SER A 69 -2.85 4.50 -12.39
N LEU A 70 -2.50 3.49 -11.58
CA LEU A 70 -2.82 2.10 -11.92
C LEU A 70 -4.32 1.81 -11.88
N ILE A 71 -5.08 2.50 -11.02
CA ILE A 71 -6.54 2.41 -11.01
C ILE A 71 -7.15 3.01 -12.29
N ILE A 72 -6.60 4.12 -12.77
CA ILE A 72 -7.03 4.71 -14.05
C ILE A 72 -6.72 3.76 -15.21
N ILE A 73 -5.50 3.21 -15.25
CA ILE A 73 -5.12 2.20 -16.24
C ILE A 73 -6.05 0.98 -16.17
N ALA A 74 -6.35 0.50 -14.96
CA ALA A 74 -7.27 -0.62 -14.75
C ALA A 74 -8.67 -0.35 -15.31
N ARG A 75 -9.16 0.89 -15.15
CA ARG A 75 -10.48 1.30 -15.61
C ARG A 75 -10.55 1.42 -17.14
N ASP A 76 -9.57 2.08 -17.73
CA ASP A 76 -9.67 2.56 -19.12
C ASP A 76 -8.96 1.62 -20.12
N HIS A 77 -7.89 0.93 -19.70
CA HIS A 77 -7.00 0.21 -20.60
C HIS A 77 -6.88 -1.30 -20.32
N VAL A 78 -7.49 -1.83 -19.26
CA VAL A 78 -7.43 -3.26 -18.93
C VAL A 78 -8.73 -3.96 -19.29
N ASP A 79 -8.61 -5.14 -19.92
CA ASP A 79 -9.76 -6.02 -20.12
C ASP A 79 -10.12 -6.70 -18.80
N ARG A 80 -11.25 -6.28 -18.24
CA ARG A 80 -11.77 -6.75 -16.95
C ARG A 80 -12.97 -7.68 -17.13
N SER A 81 -13.32 -8.00 -18.38
CA SER A 81 -14.43 -8.89 -18.68
C SER A 81 -14.10 -10.32 -18.29
N LEU A 82 -15.01 -10.96 -17.57
CA LEU A 82 -14.89 -12.35 -17.16
C LEU A 82 -16.10 -13.14 -17.65
N THR A 83 -15.82 -14.26 -18.32
CA THR A 83 -16.82 -15.18 -18.84
C THR A 83 -16.46 -16.63 -18.51
N GLY A 84 -17.45 -17.51 -18.45
CA GLY A 84 -17.24 -18.94 -18.29
C GLY A 84 -16.41 -19.33 -17.07
N ASN A 85 -15.40 -20.18 -17.30
CA ASN A 85 -14.55 -20.69 -16.22
C ASN A 85 -13.77 -19.60 -15.49
N GLY A 86 -13.37 -18.51 -16.17
CA GLY A 86 -12.68 -17.38 -15.55
C GLY A 86 -13.54 -16.67 -14.52
N LEU A 87 -14.82 -16.45 -14.83
CA LEU A 87 -15.79 -15.88 -13.91
C LEU A 87 -16.03 -16.78 -12.69
N PHE A 88 -16.16 -18.09 -12.90
CA PHE A 88 -16.35 -19.05 -11.81
C PHE A 88 -15.19 -19.07 -10.84
N ILE A 89 -13.95 -19.14 -11.34
CA ILE A 89 -12.74 -19.10 -10.51
C ILE A 89 -12.63 -17.77 -9.76
N PHE A 90 -12.90 -16.66 -10.44
CA PHE A 90 -12.89 -15.34 -9.79
C PHE A 90 -13.91 -15.25 -8.67
N ASN A 91 -15.15 -15.71 -8.86
CA ASN A 91 -16.20 -15.70 -7.86
C ASN A 91 -15.84 -16.56 -6.65
N ILE A 92 -15.17 -17.71 -6.83
CA ILE A 92 -14.66 -18.52 -5.72
C ILE A 92 -13.59 -17.75 -4.94
N ILE A 93 -12.58 -17.20 -5.61
CA ILE A 93 -11.50 -16.45 -4.96
C ILE A 93 -12.08 -15.24 -4.22
N ASN A 94 -12.93 -14.47 -4.85
CA ASN A 94 -13.58 -13.30 -4.24
C ASN A 94 -14.42 -13.70 -3.03
N SER A 95 -15.17 -14.80 -3.12
CA SER A 95 -15.94 -15.33 -1.99
C SER A 95 -15.05 -15.74 -0.82
N LEU A 96 -13.91 -16.39 -1.08
CA LEU A 96 -12.95 -16.76 -0.04
C LEU A 96 -12.35 -15.54 0.65
N ILE A 97 -11.97 -14.52 -0.13
CA ILE A 97 -11.40 -13.27 0.41
C ILE A 97 -12.39 -12.56 1.33
N VAL A 98 -13.69 -12.62 1.02
CA VAL A 98 -14.73 -11.97 1.83
C VAL A 98 -15.16 -12.84 3.02
N VAL A 99 -15.43 -14.12 2.78
CA VAL A 99 -16.06 -15.02 3.76
C VAL A 99 -15.07 -15.45 4.85
N VAL A 100 -13.81 -15.73 4.50
CA VAL A 100 -12.82 -16.23 5.50
C VAL A 100 -12.57 -15.21 6.62
N PRO A 101 -12.27 -13.93 6.34
CA PRO A 101 -12.16 -12.93 7.40
C PRO A 101 -13.43 -12.75 8.22
N LEU A 102 -14.60 -12.79 7.57
CA LEU A 102 -15.88 -12.67 8.26
C LEU A 102 -16.13 -13.84 9.26
N ILE A 103 -15.77 -15.05 8.88
CA ILE A 103 -15.86 -16.21 9.79
C ILE A 103 -14.94 -16.01 11.00
N ILE A 104 -13.72 -15.55 10.78
CA ILE A 104 -12.74 -15.30 11.85
C ILE A 104 -13.27 -14.20 12.79
N ILE A 105 -13.75 -13.09 12.25
CA ILE A 105 -14.34 -11.99 13.04
C ILE A 105 -15.56 -12.51 13.82
N PHE A 106 -16.42 -13.28 13.20
CA PHE A 106 -17.61 -13.84 13.86
C PHE A 106 -17.24 -14.75 15.03
N TYR A 107 -16.25 -15.61 14.85
CA TYR A 107 -15.72 -16.44 15.92
C TYR A 107 -15.19 -15.60 17.10
N VAL A 108 -14.40 -14.57 16.80
CA VAL A 108 -13.86 -13.65 17.83
C VAL A 108 -14.99 -12.92 18.55
N LEU A 109 -15.99 -12.43 17.82
CA LEU A 109 -17.15 -11.73 18.40
C LEU A 109 -17.97 -12.63 19.34
N ILE A 110 -18.19 -13.89 18.96
CA ILE A 110 -18.87 -14.86 19.84
C ILE A 110 -18.06 -15.07 21.12
N ARG A 111 -16.75 -15.28 21.02
CA ARG A 111 -15.86 -15.46 22.18
C ARG A 111 -15.88 -14.22 23.08
N LEU A 112 -15.84 -13.03 22.50
CA LEU A 112 -15.92 -11.77 23.22
C LEU A 112 -17.28 -11.62 23.92
N ALA A 113 -18.37 -11.89 23.22
CA ALA A 113 -19.72 -11.83 23.79
C ALA A 113 -19.88 -12.76 24.98
N ILE A 114 -19.39 -13.98 24.88
CA ILE A 114 -19.43 -14.94 26.00
C ILE A 114 -18.63 -14.41 27.22
N ALA A 115 -17.43 -13.88 26.99
CA ALA A 115 -16.56 -13.37 28.05
C ALA A 115 -17.13 -12.12 28.74
N THR A 116 -17.80 -11.24 27.99
CA THR A 116 -18.28 -9.95 28.51
C THR A 116 -19.76 -9.87 28.77
N TRP A 117 -20.51 -11.00 28.61
CA TRP A 117 -21.96 -11.02 28.71
C TRP A 117 -22.51 -10.48 30.06
N LYS A 118 -21.83 -10.79 31.16
CA LYS A 118 -22.22 -10.34 32.50
C LYS A 118 -22.07 -8.83 32.72
N HIS A 119 -21.20 -8.16 31.95
CA HIS A 119 -20.86 -6.76 32.14
C HIS A 119 -21.60 -5.83 31.18
N ILE A 120 -21.74 -6.24 29.90
CA ILE A 120 -22.33 -5.42 28.85
C ILE A 120 -23.25 -6.19 27.91
N PRO A 121 -24.36 -6.79 28.44
CA PRO A 121 -25.23 -7.65 27.63
C PRO A 121 -25.88 -6.95 26.44
N ILE A 122 -26.35 -5.69 26.63
CA ILE A 122 -27.05 -4.93 25.59
C ILE A 122 -26.10 -4.64 24.42
N THR A 123 -24.89 -4.21 24.72
CA THR A 123 -23.87 -3.94 23.69
C THR A 123 -23.55 -5.19 22.87
N ASN A 124 -23.41 -6.34 23.53
CA ASN A 124 -23.16 -7.61 22.87
C ASN A 124 -24.33 -8.02 21.96
N MET A 125 -25.57 -7.82 22.38
CA MET A 125 -26.76 -8.11 21.56
C MET A 125 -26.78 -7.23 20.31
N ILE A 126 -26.55 -5.92 20.45
CA ILE A 126 -26.51 -4.99 19.32
C ILE A 126 -25.40 -5.37 18.35
N LEU A 127 -24.21 -5.69 18.86
CA LEU A 127 -23.05 -6.06 18.04
C LEU A 127 -23.30 -7.34 17.25
N LEU A 128 -23.84 -8.39 17.90
CA LEU A 128 -24.19 -9.63 17.23
C LEU A 128 -25.29 -9.43 16.17
N LEU A 129 -26.29 -8.62 16.47
CA LEU A 129 -27.35 -8.28 15.51
C LEU A 129 -26.80 -7.55 14.29
N CYS A 130 -25.99 -6.51 14.49
CA CYS A 130 -25.36 -5.78 13.39
C CYS A 130 -24.49 -6.72 12.52
N PHE A 131 -23.74 -7.61 13.15
CA PHE A 131 -22.90 -8.55 12.42
C PHE A 131 -23.70 -9.61 11.67
N SER A 132 -24.85 -10.05 12.22
CA SER A 132 -25.77 -10.94 11.52
C SER A 132 -26.39 -10.27 10.29
N LEU A 133 -26.72 -8.97 10.37
CA LEU A 133 -27.17 -8.21 9.20
C LEU A 133 -26.11 -8.13 8.11
N ILE A 134 -24.84 -7.94 8.48
CA ILE A 134 -23.71 -7.98 7.51
C ILE A 134 -23.70 -9.33 6.80
N TRP A 135 -23.86 -10.45 7.52
CA TRP A 135 -23.92 -11.78 6.91
C TRP A 135 -25.05 -11.92 5.90
N VAL A 136 -26.25 -11.42 6.22
CA VAL A 136 -27.39 -11.44 5.26
C VAL A 136 -27.05 -10.69 3.98
N VAL A 137 -26.46 -9.50 4.10
CA VAL A 137 -26.06 -8.69 2.93
C VAL A 137 -25.00 -9.42 2.10
N VAL A 138 -23.98 -9.98 2.75
CA VAL A 138 -22.89 -10.71 2.06
C VAL A 138 -23.42 -11.93 1.32
N VAL A 139 -24.27 -12.75 1.97
CA VAL A 139 -24.88 -13.93 1.31
C VAL A 139 -25.73 -13.52 0.11
N TYR A 140 -26.49 -12.42 0.22
CA TYR A 140 -27.28 -11.90 -0.87
C TYR A 140 -26.38 -11.45 -2.04
N MET A 141 -25.33 -10.69 -1.75
CA MET A 141 -24.35 -10.22 -2.76
C MET A 141 -23.68 -11.41 -3.46
N LEU A 142 -23.20 -12.40 -2.71
CA LEU A 142 -22.56 -13.58 -3.30
C LEU A 142 -23.53 -14.36 -4.20
N LYS A 143 -24.75 -14.59 -3.76
CA LYS A 143 -25.77 -15.24 -4.62
C LYS A 143 -26.00 -14.47 -5.92
N SER A 144 -26.07 -13.13 -5.85
CA SER A 144 -26.22 -12.28 -7.02
C SER A 144 -25.03 -12.39 -7.98
N GLU A 145 -23.77 -12.43 -7.45
CA GLU A 145 -22.57 -12.58 -8.29
C GLU A 145 -22.50 -13.95 -8.97
N PHE A 146 -22.83 -15.04 -8.27
CA PHE A 146 -22.86 -16.39 -8.86
C PHE A 146 -23.99 -16.59 -9.87
N ALA A 147 -25.02 -15.78 -9.85
CA ALA A 147 -26.12 -15.84 -10.81
C ALA A 147 -25.80 -15.14 -12.15
N LYS A 148 -24.74 -14.35 -12.23
CA LYS A 148 -24.32 -13.65 -13.44
C LYS A 148 -23.59 -14.60 -14.38
N THR A 149 -23.87 -14.51 -15.66
CA THR A 149 -23.15 -15.25 -16.73
C THR A 149 -21.92 -14.50 -17.23
N GLU A 150 -21.93 -13.18 -17.09
CA GLU A 150 -20.83 -12.28 -17.42
C GLU A 150 -20.69 -11.24 -16.31
N SER A 151 -19.49 -10.89 -15.97
CA SER A 151 -19.20 -9.85 -14.99
C SER A 151 -17.90 -9.13 -15.32
N GLU A 152 -17.78 -7.88 -14.90
CA GLU A 152 -16.55 -7.15 -14.96
C GLU A 152 -15.93 -7.08 -13.56
N ILE A 153 -14.60 -7.29 -13.48
CA ILE A 153 -13.85 -7.06 -12.25
C ILE A 153 -14.00 -5.59 -11.86
N SER A 154 -14.52 -5.32 -10.66
CA SER A 154 -14.58 -3.97 -10.13
C SER A 154 -13.17 -3.37 -10.03
N VAL A 155 -13.00 -2.11 -10.45
CA VAL A 155 -11.71 -1.42 -10.37
C VAL A 155 -11.18 -1.34 -8.94
N SER A 156 -12.08 -1.18 -7.96
CA SER A 156 -11.73 -1.17 -6.54
C SER A 156 -11.20 -2.52 -6.02
N TRP A 157 -11.47 -3.62 -6.71
CA TRP A 157 -10.95 -4.94 -6.35
C TRP A 157 -9.41 -4.99 -6.41
N PHE A 158 -8.81 -4.27 -7.36
CA PHE A 158 -7.34 -4.22 -7.47
C PHE A 158 -6.66 -3.61 -6.24
N SER A 159 -7.32 -2.72 -5.51
CA SER A 159 -6.78 -2.17 -4.26
C SER A 159 -6.67 -3.21 -3.14
N VAL A 160 -7.40 -4.34 -3.23
CA VAL A 160 -7.32 -5.45 -2.27
C VAL A 160 -6.10 -6.34 -2.52
N LEU A 161 -5.51 -6.30 -3.73
CA LEU A 161 -4.38 -7.15 -4.09
C LEU A 161 -3.14 -6.86 -3.23
N ASN A 162 -2.85 -5.59 -2.93
CA ASN A 162 -1.69 -5.25 -2.11
C ASN A 162 -1.79 -5.86 -0.69
N PRO A 163 -2.81 -5.61 0.14
CA PRO A 163 -2.92 -6.24 1.44
C PRO A 163 -2.99 -7.77 1.36
N PHE A 164 -3.61 -8.34 0.34
CA PHE A 164 -3.63 -9.78 0.13
C PHE A 164 -2.22 -10.34 -0.07
N PHE A 165 -1.42 -9.74 -0.95
CA PHE A 165 -0.04 -10.17 -1.17
C PHE A 165 0.85 -9.91 0.03
N VAL A 166 0.65 -8.82 0.77
CA VAL A 166 1.38 -8.58 2.04
C VAL A 166 1.14 -9.73 3.01
N ILE A 167 -0.10 -10.11 3.28
CA ILE A 167 -0.43 -11.18 4.23
C ILE A 167 0.16 -12.52 3.79
N THR A 168 0.08 -12.84 2.51
CA THR A 168 0.55 -14.14 1.98
C THR A 168 2.06 -14.22 1.86
N LEU A 169 2.74 -13.15 1.50
CA LEU A 169 4.18 -13.15 1.20
C LEU A 169 5.05 -12.71 2.37
N ALA A 170 4.53 -11.96 3.36
CA ALA A 170 5.31 -11.43 4.46
C ALA A 170 6.06 -12.52 5.24
N SER A 171 5.39 -13.64 5.54
CA SER A 171 6.00 -14.76 6.26
C SER A 171 7.12 -15.43 5.43
N SER A 172 6.97 -15.51 4.12
CA SER A 172 7.97 -16.09 3.21
C SER A 172 9.19 -15.17 3.09
N VAL A 173 8.97 -13.87 2.94
CA VAL A 173 10.04 -12.86 2.91
C VAL A 173 10.79 -12.82 4.23
N SER A 174 10.07 -12.88 5.39
CA SER A 174 10.70 -12.94 6.71
C SER A 174 11.64 -14.14 6.84
N LYS A 175 11.20 -15.33 6.42
CA LYS A 175 12.03 -16.53 6.43
C LYS A 175 13.29 -16.42 5.55
N ILE A 176 13.20 -15.71 4.42
CA ILE A 176 14.37 -15.43 3.58
C ILE A 176 15.38 -14.59 4.34
N TRP A 177 14.92 -13.57 5.10
CA TRP A 177 15.81 -12.72 5.92
C TRP A 177 16.43 -13.43 7.12
N GLU A 178 15.77 -14.44 7.66
CA GLU A 178 16.28 -15.28 8.75
C GLU A 178 17.23 -16.37 8.27
N SER A 179 17.23 -16.67 6.97
CA SER A 179 18.09 -17.67 6.35
C SER A 179 19.54 -17.17 6.19
N LYS A 180 20.41 -18.02 5.68
CA LYS A 180 21.79 -17.67 5.31
C LYS A 180 21.88 -16.54 4.27
N PHE A 181 20.79 -16.30 3.52
CA PHE A 181 20.68 -15.22 2.57
C PHE A 181 20.11 -13.97 3.24
N ASN A 182 20.95 -13.28 4.00
CA ASN A 182 20.59 -12.01 4.66
C ASN A 182 21.54 -10.88 4.20
N PRO A 183 21.28 -10.27 3.03
CA PRO A 183 22.14 -9.22 2.51
C PRO A 183 22.06 -7.95 3.36
N PRO A 184 23.10 -7.09 3.33
CA PRO A 184 23.07 -5.78 3.98
C PRO A 184 21.87 -4.93 3.56
N ALA A 185 21.46 -3.99 4.42
CA ALA A 185 20.28 -3.16 4.19
C ALA A 185 20.26 -2.46 2.82
N ALA A 186 21.40 -1.95 2.35
CA ALA A 186 21.49 -1.29 1.05
C ALA A 186 21.05 -2.19 -0.12
N TYR A 187 21.41 -3.47 -0.09
CA TYR A 187 20.97 -4.42 -1.11
C TYR A 187 19.48 -4.71 -1.04
N LYS A 188 18.91 -4.75 0.17
CA LYS A 188 17.45 -4.92 0.36
C LYS A 188 16.68 -3.77 -0.27
N TYR A 189 17.16 -2.54 -0.10
CA TYR A 189 16.61 -1.36 -0.78
C TYR A 189 16.73 -1.46 -2.30
N GLY A 190 17.90 -1.88 -2.80
CA GLY A 190 18.12 -2.10 -4.23
C GLY A 190 17.14 -3.13 -4.81
N PHE A 191 16.95 -4.27 -4.13
CA PHE A 191 15.98 -5.28 -4.53
C PHE A 191 14.55 -4.76 -4.50
N GLY A 192 14.18 -3.96 -3.49
CA GLY A 192 12.85 -3.36 -3.42
C GLY A 192 12.54 -2.46 -4.61
N LEU A 193 13.45 -1.54 -4.97
CA LEU A 193 13.32 -0.70 -6.15
C LEU A 193 13.33 -1.50 -7.45
N PHE A 194 14.14 -2.56 -7.52
CA PHE A 194 14.19 -3.45 -8.67
C PHE A 194 12.86 -4.17 -8.90
N PHE A 195 12.22 -4.68 -7.85
CA PHE A 195 10.90 -5.30 -7.97
C PHE A 195 9.83 -4.32 -8.45
N VAL A 196 9.82 -3.09 -7.94
CA VAL A 196 8.88 -2.08 -8.42
C VAL A 196 9.11 -1.78 -9.91
N ALA A 197 10.37 -1.68 -10.35
CA ALA A 197 10.71 -1.49 -11.76
C ALA A 197 10.20 -2.67 -12.64
N ILE A 198 10.36 -3.92 -12.18
CA ILE A 198 9.81 -5.11 -12.87
C ILE A 198 8.29 -5.00 -12.98
N GLY A 199 7.60 -4.53 -11.93
CA GLY A 199 6.15 -4.32 -11.97
C GLY A 199 5.73 -3.38 -13.09
N TYR A 200 6.41 -2.25 -13.26
CA TYR A 200 6.14 -1.32 -14.36
C TYR A 200 6.52 -1.88 -15.73
N ILE A 201 7.61 -2.64 -15.82
CA ILE A 201 7.98 -3.35 -17.04
C ILE A 201 6.89 -4.36 -17.44
N ALA A 202 6.27 -5.04 -16.48
CA ALA A 202 5.17 -5.97 -16.76
C ALA A 202 3.98 -5.26 -17.43
N ILE A 203 3.53 -4.11 -16.92
CA ILE A 203 2.47 -3.33 -17.55
C ILE A 203 2.89 -2.81 -18.94
N TRP A 204 4.13 -2.34 -19.07
CA TRP A 204 4.66 -1.88 -20.35
C TRP A 204 4.66 -3.01 -21.38
N LEU A 205 5.11 -4.21 -21.00
CA LEU A 205 5.06 -5.38 -21.88
C LEU A 205 3.64 -5.76 -22.28
N GLY A 206 2.68 -5.67 -21.33
CA GLY A 206 1.28 -5.90 -21.62
C GLY A 206 0.68 -4.87 -22.59
N ALA A 207 1.21 -3.65 -22.62
CA ALA A 207 0.78 -2.59 -23.52
C ALA A 207 1.48 -2.63 -24.88
N THR A 208 2.64 -3.29 -25.01
CA THR A 208 3.39 -3.39 -26.27
C THR A 208 2.67 -4.32 -27.26
N GLY A 209 2.57 -3.88 -28.50
CA GLY A 209 1.97 -4.66 -29.57
C GLY A 209 0.44 -4.64 -29.61
N LEU A 210 -0.22 -3.89 -28.73
CA LEU A 210 -1.66 -3.67 -28.82
C LEU A 210 -1.97 -2.65 -29.91
N GLY A 211 -2.93 -3.00 -30.79
CA GLY A 211 -3.50 -2.04 -31.77
C GLY A 211 -4.35 -0.96 -31.08
N GLU A 212 -4.75 0.07 -31.85
CA GLU A 212 -5.65 1.11 -31.35
C GLU A 212 -6.96 0.51 -30.80
N GLY A 213 -7.27 0.79 -29.52
CA GLY A 213 -8.47 0.32 -28.84
C GLY A 213 -8.38 -1.07 -28.20
N ALA A 214 -7.26 -1.79 -28.35
CA ALA A 214 -7.06 -3.05 -27.64
C ALA A 214 -6.74 -2.83 -26.15
N LYS A 215 -7.22 -3.74 -25.30
CA LYS A 215 -7.03 -3.66 -23.84
C LYS A 215 -5.93 -4.60 -23.35
N ILE A 216 -5.24 -4.18 -22.32
CA ILE A 216 -4.21 -4.96 -21.63
C ILE A 216 -4.86 -6.11 -20.87
N SER A 217 -4.28 -7.31 -20.89
CA SER A 217 -4.78 -8.40 -20.06
C SER A 217 -4.62 -8.11 -18.57
N VAL A 218 -5.62 -8.44 -17.78
CA VAL A 218 -5.66 -8.24 -16.33
C VAL A 218 -4.46 -8.86 -15.59
N ILE A 219 -3.86 -9.91 -16.15
CA ILE A 219 -2.73 -10.61 -15.54
C ILE A 219 -1.50 -9.71 -15.37
N PHE A 220 -1.24 -8.81 -16.34
CA PHE A 220 -0.13 -7.86 -16.23
C PHE A 220 -0.33 -6.86 -15.09
N LEU A 221 -1.57 -6.45 -14.85
CA LEU A 221 -1.90 -5.59 -13.72
C LEU A 221 -1.71 -6.32 -12.39
N ILE A 222 -2.17 -7.56 -12.28
CA ILE A 222 -1.97 -8.41 -11.08
C ILE A 222 -0.49 -8.62 -10.80
N LEU A 223 0.33 -8.89 -11.84
CA LEU A 223 1.79 -9.01 -11.69
C LEU A 223 2.42 -7.70 -11.22
N THR A 224 1.94 -6.57 -11.68
CA THR A 224 2.42 -5.26 -11.22
C THR A 224 2.17 -5.08 -9.73
N TYR A 225 0.96 -5.34 -9.25
CA TYR A 225 0.66 -5.29 -7.82
C TYR A 225 1.49 -6.28 -6.99
N LEU A 226 1.72 -7.50 -7.51
CA LEU A 226 2.56 -8.49 -6.87
C LEU A 226 4.00 -8.00 -6.70
N PHE A 227 4.62 -7.48 -7.76
CA PHE A 227 5.98 -6.97 -7.70
C PHE A 227 6.11 -5.70 -6.87
N HIS A 228 5.11 -4.81 -6.89
CA HIS A 228 5.06 -3.64 -6.02
C HIS A 228 5.01 -4.05 -4.55
N THR A 229 4.18 -5.05 -4.20
CA THR A 229 4.10 -5.57 -2.83
C THR A 229 5.39 -6.26 -2.40
N LEU A 230 6.04 -7.02 -3.29
CA LEU A 230 7.37 -7.56 -2.99
C LEU A 230 8.37 -6.44 -2.71
N GLY A 231 8.39 -5.38 -3.52
CA GLY A 231 9.22 -4.20 -3.28
C GLY A 231 8.97 -3.58 -1.91
N GLU A 232 7.72 -3.43 -1.51
CA GLU A 232 7.33 -2.91 -0.20
C GLU A 232 7.84 -3.79 0.94
N LEU A 233 7.65 -5.11 0.85
CA LEU A 233 8.10 -6.07 1.88
C LEU A 233 9.62 -6.10 2.03
N PHE A 234 10.37 -5.72 1.00
CA PHE A 234 11.83 -5.62 1.05
C PHE A 234 12.31 -4.31 1.68
N ILE A 235 11.59 -3.19 1.50
CA ILE A 235 12.01 -1.86 1.96
C ILE A 235 11.48 -1.54 3.36
N SER A 236 10.18 -1.78 3.61
CA SER A 236 9.49 -1.28 4.80
C SER A 236 10.10 -1.73 6.13
N PRO A 237 10.39 -3.04 6.39
CA PRO A 237 10.94 -3.45 7.67
C PRO A 237 12.40 -3.03 7.86
N VAL A 238 13.12 -2.86 6.74
CA VAL A 238 14.54 -2.48 6.77
C VAL A 238 14.71 -0.99 7.05
N GLY A 239 13.81 -0.15 6.49
CA GLY A 239 13.86 1.30 6.64
C GLY A 239 13.87 1.73 8.09
N LEU A 240 12.87 1.31 8.83
CA LEU A 240 12.71 1.68 10.24
C LEU A 240 13.87 1.15 11.12
N SER A 241 14.24 -0.13 10.94
CA SER A 241 15.31 -0.76 11.71
C SER A 241 16.70 -0.17 11.41
N TYR A 242 16.95 0.25 10.18
CA TYR A 242 18.27 0.76 9.80
C TYR A 242 18.44 2.22 10.20
N VAL A 243 17.40 3.04 10.02
CA VAL A 243 17.41 4.44 10.47
C VAL A 243 17.59 4.51 11.98
N SER A 244 16.90 3.68 12.76
CA SER A 244 17.02 3.66 14.22
C SER A 244 18.44 3.31 14.71
N LYS A 245 19.21 2.53 13.94
CA LYS A 245 20.61 2.18 14.27
C LYS A 245 21.62 3.26 13.89
N LEU A 246 21.30 4.11 12.91
CA LEU A 246 22.21 5.14 12.40
C LEU A 246 22.04 6.47 13.10
N VAL A 247 20.82 6.77 13.54
CA VAL A 247 20.51 8.04 14.20
C VAL A 247 21.08 8.07 15.62
N PRO A 248 21.70 9.18 16.06
CA PRO A 248 22.20 9.33 17.43
C PRO A 248 21.08 9.14 18.47
N ALA A 249 21.39 8.51 19.61
CA ALA A 249 20.43 8.19 20.68
C ALA A 249 19.58 9.40 21.12
N ARG A 250 20.17 10.59 21.16
CA ARG A 250 19.46 11.84 21.50
C ARG A 250 18.31 12.19 20.55
N MET A 251 18.34 11.74 19.28
CA MET A 251 17.26 11.92 18.32
C MET A 251 16.25 10.79 18.39
N LEU A 252 16.68 9.59 18.77
CA LEU A 252 15.80 8.43 18.99
C LEU A 252 14.86 8.67 20.18
N ASP A 253 15.38 9.22 21.27
CA ASP A 253 14.59 9.54 22.48
C ASP A 253 13.49 10.57 22.18
N TYR A 254 13.72 11.50 21.26
CA TYR A 254 12.72 12.46 20.82
C TYR A 254 11.57 11.83 20.05
N GLU A 255 11.84 10.85 19.19
CA GLU A 255 10.80 10.14 18.45
C GLU A 255 10.09 9.07 19.29
N ILE A 256 10.81 8.34 20.12
CA ILE A 256 10.25 7.36 21.07
C ILE A 256 9.45 8.08 22.16
N GLY A 257 9.93 9.20 22.66
CA GLY A 257 9.20 10.05 23.63
C GLY A 257 7.87 10.55 23.05
N ARG A 258 7.84 10.93 21.78
CA ARG A 258 6.63 11.36 21.09
C ARG A 258 5.64 10.22 20.85
N ALA A 259 6.10 9.02 20.54
CA ALA A 259 5.26 7.83 20.44
C ALA A 259 4.70 7.42 21.81
N SER A 260 5.53 7.44 22.85
CA SER A 260 5.13 7.10 24.22
C SER A 260 4.18 8.13 24.86
N CYS A 261 4.29 9.42 24.53
CA CYS A 261 3.33 10.43 24.96
C CYS A 261 1.96 10.32 24.25
N ARG A 262 1.91 9.71 23.07
CA ARG A 262 0.66 9.51 22.32
C ARG A 262 -0.14 8.31 22.80
N GLU A 263 0.49 7.36 23.47
CA GLU A 263 -0.18 6.19 24.09
C GLU A 263 -0.73 6.46 25.50
N ARG A 264 -0.46 7.64 26.09
CA ARG A 264 -0.91 7.98 27.47
C ARG A 264 -2.06 8.98 27.52
N VAL A 265 -2.78 9.23 26.41
CA VAL A 265 -4.01 10.06 26.41
C VAL A 265 -5.22 9.22 26.07
#